data_4f90b762d86cb54cfc02d37fde6b8459
#
_entry.id   4f90b762d86cb54cfc02d37fde6b8459
#
_cell.length_a   1.000
_cell.length_b   1.000
_cell.length_c   1.000
_cell.angle_alpha   90.00
_cell.angle_beta   90.00
_cell.angle_gamma   90.00
#
_symmetry.space_group_name_H-M   'P 1'
#
loop_
_entity.id
_entity.type
_entity.pdbx_description
1 polymer ?
#
loop_
_entity_poly.entity_id
_entity_poly.type
_entity_poly.pdbx_seq_one_letter_code
_entity_poly.pdbx_strand_id
1 'polypeptide(L)'
;MIRYLYFILFSLFSTSLFSQSSLVTRDYENQKIWVDSVYNSLTIDQKIGQLFTIWVATKEGPERMDEIADIIKTNHLGGLIFSLGNVKDQAIATNRFQSISKVPLLIGMDAEWGIGMRLDDAFSFPFNMTLGAIENNKLIYEVGERIGVHSKRLGVHINFAPVVDINTNPNNPVIGSRSFGENKFNVTNKSIAYLKGMQSQGIMGSAKHFPGHGDTSKDSHKTLPTINFDSKRINDVELYPFKELIKNNLSSVMVAHMEVPSLENKPKLPSTLSKTIVTKILKKKLKFDGLIITDAMDMKGVVDFNKSESADVAALLAGNDLLLMPDDLDQSTLSIKKALNEGVLTTQRLSQSVKKILMAKYKACLNNNSTVTLENLREDLNSEKDKALLDQLTKESITVIKNESQIVPIKNLSKKIAYLKMGDSDSDEFFKMLNHYTKVDLIDSNSDFLRLIDGYDHIIVGLHKSDETPFESYKFTSTEKSNLELISKSSKVILTVFSKPYALMDIDLTNISSIIVPYQNNA
;
A
#
# COMPACT_ATOMS: atom_id res chain seq x y z
N MET A 1 39.37 -27.87 59.55
CA MET A 1 39.21 -27.80 58.09
C MET A 1 37.76 -27.45 57.77
N ILE A 2 37.43 -26.16 57.65
CA ILE A 2 36.11 -25.65 57.46
C ILE A 2 35.92 -25.37 55.95
N ARG A 3 35.00 -26.11 55.29
CA ARG A 3 34.68 -25.91 53.91
C ARG A 3 33.60 -24.79 53.83
N TYR A 4 33.92 -23.66 53.24
CA TYR A 4 32.97 -22.62 52.89
C TYR A 4 32.23 -23.01 51.63
N LEU A 5 30.90 -23.18 51.74
CA LEU A 5 29.99 -23.40 50.64
C LEU A 5 29.46 -22.01 50.18
N TYR A 6 29.93 -21.50 49.05
CA TYR A 6 29.36 -20.30 48.43
C TYR A 6 28.09 -20.68 47.67
N PHE A 7 26.96 -20.26 48.20
CA PHE A 7 25.70 -20.26 47.47
C PHE A 7 25.68 -19.03 46.57
N ILE A 8 25.89 -19.21 45.26
CA ILE A 8 25.64 -18.18 44.27
C ILE A 8 24.15 -18.21 43.98
N LEU A 9 23.41 -17.25 44.55
CA LEU A 9 22.03 -16.95 44.14
C LEU A 9 22.08 -16.30 42.77
N PHE A 10 21.85 -17.09 41.70
CA PHE A 10 21.55 -16.58 40.37
C PHE A 10 20.11 -16.11 40.42
N SER A 11 19.87 -14.81 40.65
CA SER A 11 18.58 -14.18 40.44
C SER A 11 18.31 -14.18 38.93
N LEU A 12 17.56 -15.18 38.48
CA LEU A 12 16.93 -15.18 37.16
C LEU A 12 15.91 -14.03 37.13
N PHE A 13 16.35 -12.85 36.73
CA PHE A 13 15.46 -11.85 36.18
C PHE A 13 14.91 -12.45 34.89
N SER A 14 13.82 -13.21 35.00
CA SER A 14 12.95 -13.47 33.88
C SER A 14 12.32 -12.12 33.50
N THR A 15 13.01 -11.36 32.63
CA THR A 15 12.37 -10.31 31.86
C THR A 15 11.33 -11.03 30.99
N SER A 16 10.10 -11.10 31.49
CA SER A 16 8.95 -11.37 30.65
C SER A 16 9.00 -10.31 29.56
N LEU A 17 9.47 -10.69 28.38
CA LEU A 17 9.28 -9.97 27.13
C LEU A 17 7.77 -9.96 26.86
N PHE A 18 7.02 -9.13 27.62
CA PHE A 18 5.74 -8.69 27.15
C PHE A 18 6.03 -7.91 25.87
N SER A 19 5.57 -8.43 24.74
CA SER A 19 5.55 -7.66 23.51
C SER A 19 4.80 -6.37 23.82
N GLN A 20 5.56 -5.29 23.97
CA GLN A 20 4.99 -3.98 24.25
C GLN A 20 4.21 -3.56 23.01
N SER A 21 3.00 -3.04 23.19
CA SER A 21 2.17 -2.59 22.07
C SER A 21 2.96 -1.69 21.11
N SER A 22 2.81 -1.92 19.81
CA SER A 22 3.47 -1.13 18.77
C SER A 22 3.12 0.37 18.83
N LEU A 23 2.09 0.76 19.57
CA LEU A 23 1.70 2.16 19.80
C LEU A 23 2.38 2.77 21.04
N VAL A 24 2.98 1.97 21.91
CA VAL A 24 3.69 2.46 23.08
C VAL A 24 5.00 3.10 22.67
N THR A 25 5.27 4.29 23.19
CA THR A 25 6.53 5.01 22.96
C THR A 25 7.54 4.73 24.08
N ARG A 26 8.80 5.09 23.85
CA ARG A 26 9.85 5.00 24.88
C ARG A 26 9.51 5.87 26.09
N ASP A 27 8.78 6.96 25.88
CA ASP A 27 8.31 7.91 26.89
C ASP A 27 6.87 7.54 27.34
N TYR A 28 6.70 6.29 27.77
CA TYR A 28 5.37 5.72 28.08
C TYR A 28 4.61 6.49 29.18
N GLU A 29 5.30 6.93 30.22
CA GLU A 29 4.65 7.64 31.32
C GLU A 29 4.04 8.96 30.85
N ASN A 30 4.78 9.77 30.09
CA ASN A 30 4.26 11.01 29.54
C ASN A 30 3.18 10.74 28.46
N GLN A 31 3.34 9.69 27.63
CA GLN A 31 2.30 9.25 26.71
C GLN A 31 1.00 8.95 27.46
N LYS A 32 1.07 8.19 28.54
CA LYS A 32 -0.09 7.80 29.36
C LYS A 32 -0.75 9.03 29.98
N ILE A 33 0.05 9.93 30.57
CA ILE A 33 -0.45 11.18 31.18
C ILE A 33 -1.19 12.02 30.11
N TRP A 34 -0.59 12.22 28.95
CA TRP A 34 -1.21 12.99 27.86
C TRP A 34 -2.51 12.34 27.38
N VAL A 35 -2.48 11.03 27.11
CA VAL A 35 -3.65 10.27 26.65
C VAL A 35 -4.79 10.36 27.65
N ASP A 36 -4.53 10.15 28.94
CA ASP A 36 -5.56 10.20 29.99
C ASP A 36 -6.09 11.64 30.18
N SER A 37 -5.22 12.64 30.13
CA SER A 37 -5.60 14.06 30.21
C SER A 37 -6.52 14.47 29.05
N VAL A 38 -6.13 14.18 27.81
CA VAL A 38 -6.95 14.49 26.63
C VAL A 38 -8.26 13.72 26.69
N TYR A 39 -8.22 12.41 26.92
CA TYR A 39 -9.43 11.57 26.99
C TYR A 39 -10.45 12.09 28.00
N ASN A 40 -10.00 12.49 29.20
CA ASN A 40 -10.87 12.98 30.26
C ASN A 40 -11.44 14.39 29.98
N SER A 41 -10.78 15.19 29.14
CA SER A 41 -11.26 16.51 28.72
C SER A 41 -12.35 16.45 27.63
N LEU A 42 -12.57 15.29 27.02
CA LEU A 42 -13.51 15.13 25.91
C LEU A 42 -14.91 14.77 26.38
N THR A 43 -15.92 15.41 25.79
CA THR A 43 -17.33 14.97 25.88
C THR A 43 -17.53 13.65 25.14
N ILE A 44 -18.70 13.01 25.33
CA ILE A 44 -19.05 11.79 24.58
C ILE A 44 -19.02 12.04 23.06
N ASP A 45 -19.57 13.15 22.60
CA ASP A 45 -19.60 13.52 21.19
C ASP A 45 -18.20 13.68 20.62
N GLN A 46 -17.33 14.36 21.35
CA GLN A 46 -15.93 14.51 20.97
C GLN A 46 -15.17 13.18 20.95
N LYS A 47 -15.49 12.26 21.86
CA LYS A 47 -14.94 10.88 21.85
C LYS A 47 -15.41 10.10 20.63
N ILE A 48 -16.69 10.24 20.25
CA ILE A 48 -17.23 9.60 19.05
C ILE A 48 -16.55 10.17 17.81
N GLY A 49 -16.40 11.49 17.70
CA GLY A 49 -15.71 12.15 16.58
C GLY A 49 -14.28 11.64 16.37
N GLN A 50 -13.56 11.31 17.47
CA GLN A 50 -12.22 10.74 17.37
C GLN A 50 -12.15 9.39 16.64
N LEU A 51 -13.27 8.68 16.50
CA LEU A 51 -13.33 7.40 15.80
C LEU A 51 -13.29 7.55 14.27
N PHE A 52 -13.52 8.75 13.74
CA PHE A 52 -13.71 8.97 12.31
C PHE A 52 -12.52 9.67 11.64
N THR A 53 -12.22 9.23 10.43
CA THR A 53 -11.30 9.86 9.50
C THR A 53 -12.02 10.07 8.18
N ILE A 54 -12.04 11.30 7.65
CA ILE A 54 -12.68 11.65 6.38
C ILE A 54 -11.66 11.91 5.28
N TRP A 55 -12.11 11.72 4.04
CA TRP A 55 -11.31 11.98 2.84
C TRP A 55 -11.25 13.47 2.49
N VAL A 56 -10.08 13.93 2.03
CA VAL A 56 -9.81 15.31 1.65
C VAL A 56 -9.01 15.34 0.36
N ALA A 57 -9.52 16.03 -0.65
CA ALA A 57 -8.82 16.31 -1.90
C ALA A 57 -8.71 17.82 -2.13
N THR A 58 -7.50 18.36 -2.04
CA THR A 58 -7.30 19.82 -2.18
C THR A 58 -7.61 20.33 -3.58
N LYS A 59 -7.60 19.46 -4.60
CA LYS A 59 -8.01 19.82 -5.97
C LYS A 59 -9.50 20.20 -6.10
N GLU A 60 -10.34 19.87 -5.10
CA GLU A 60 -11.75 20.27 -5.09
C GLU A 60 -11.95 21.76 -4.80
N GLY A 61 -10.88 22.46 -4.46
CA GLY A 61 -10.88 23.91 -4.33
C GLY A 61 -11.21 24.44 -2.92
N PRO A 62 -11.16 25.77 -2.75
CA PRO A 62 -11.24 26.41 -1.45
C PRO A 62 -12.62 26.26 -0.77
N GLU A 63 -13.71 26.26 -1.51
CA GLU A 63 -15.06 26.09 -0.97
C GLU A 63 -15.20 24.74 -0.24
N ARG A 64 -14.72 23.67 -0.87
CA ARG A 64 -14.71 22.35 -0.24
C ARG A 64 -13.81 22.32 0.99
N MET A 65 -12.68 23.03 0.98
CA MET A 65 -11.80 23.13 2.15
C MET A 65 -12.46 23.91 3.31
N ASP A 66 -13.36 24.85 3.02
CA ASP A 66 -14.18 25.55 4.02
C ASP A 66 -15.21 24.62 4.66
N GLU A 67 -15.93 23.85 3.85
CA GLU A 67 -16.88 22.82 4.33
C GLU A 67 -16.16 21.81 5.25
N ILE A 68 -14.99 21.31 4.84
CA ILE A 68 -14.20 20.37 5.66
C ILE A 68 -13.76 21.02 6.97
N ALA A 69 -13.38 22.30 6.95
CA ALA A 69 -13.03 23.02 8.18
C ALA A 69 -14.21 23.09 9.17
N ASP A 70 -15.42 23.26 8.67
CA ASP A 70 -16.62 23.29 9.52
C ASP A 70 -16.98 21.88 10.04
N ILE A 71 -16.84 20.84 9.20
CA ILE A 71 -16.99 19.45 9.64
C ILE A 71 -16.00 19.11 10.77
N ILE A 72 -14.73 19.52 10.65
CA ILE A 72 -13.69 19.29 11.68
C ILE A 72 -14.10 19.95 13.02
N LYS A 73 -14.56 21.20 12.99
CA LYS A 73 -14.96 21.94 14.19
C LYS A 73 -16.20 21.32 14.85
N THR A 74 -17.19 20.92 14.05
CA THR A 74 -18.48 20.41 14.53
C THR A 74 -18.36 18.98 15.03
N ASN A 75 -17.70 18.10 14.28
CA ASN A 75 -17.67 16.66 14.56
C ASN A 75 -16.44 16.22 15.35
N HIS A 76 -15.45 17.09 15.59
CA HIS A 76 -14.25 16.79 16.39
C HIS A 76 -13.49 15.54 15.89
N LEU A 77 -13.23 15.45 14.59
CA LEU A 77 -12.68 14.29 13.91
C LEU A 77 -11.37 13.76 14.51
N GLY A 78 -11.18 12.45 14.42
CA GLY A 78 -9.93 11.78 14.80
C GLY A 78 -8.80 12.00 13.82
N GLY A 79 -9.09 12.08 12.54
CA GLY A 79 -8.09 12.24 11.49
C GLY A 79 -8.65 12.68 10.15
N LEU A 80 -7.75 12.80 9.20
CA LEU A 80 -8.04 13.05 7.77
C LEU A 80 -7.20 12.09 6.93
N ILE A 81 -7.72 11.69 5.77
CA ILE A 81 -6.94 11.05 4.72
C ILE A 81 -6.84 12.02 3.55
N PHE A 82 -5.62 12.50 3.26
CA PHE A 82 -5.39 13.30 2.08
C PHE A 82 -5.23 12.45 0.83
N SER A 83 -5.79 12.95 -0.26
CA SER A 83 -5.72 12.37 -1.58
C SER A 83 -5.40 13.49 -2.60
N LEU A 84 -5.93 13.44 -3.76
CA LEU A 84 -5.72 14.25 -4.96
C LEU A 84 -5.47 15.76 -4.73
N GLY A 85 -4.37 16.27 -5.31
CA GLY A 85 -3.99 17.68 -5.25
C GLY A 85 -2.51 17.91 -5.52
N ASN A 86 -1.96 18.96 -4.93
CA ASN A 86 -0.53 19.27 -4.98
C ASN A 86 0.05 19.45 -3.57
N VAL A 87 1.37 19.42 -3.47
CA VAL A 87 2.07 19.43 -2.17
C VAL A 87 1.83 20.72 -1.38
N LYS A 88 1.77 21.89 -2.05
CA LYS A 88 1.60 23.18 -1.40
C LYS A 88 0.22 23.33 -0.79
N ASP A 89 -0.82 23.02 -1.55
CA ASP A 89 -2.21 23.14 -1.09
C ASP A 89 -2.49 22.16 0.05
N GLN A 90 -1.95 20.93 -0.02
CA GLN A 90 -2.07 20.00 1.10
C GLN A 90 -1.37 20.52 2.37
N ALA A 91 -0.17 21.07 2.27
CA ALA A 91 0.54 21.64 3.41
C ALA A 91 -0.24 22.79 4.06
N ILE A 92 -0.80 23.70 3.24
CA ILE A 92 -1.66 24.80 3.71
C ILE A 92 -2.90 24.24 4.40
N ALA A 93 -3.60 23.28 3.79
CA ALA A 93 -4.79 22.66 4.36
C ALA A 93 -4.44 21.92 5.67
N THR A 94 -3.34 21.17 5.72
CA THR A 94 -2.84 20.50 6.94
C THR A 94 -2.67 21.52 8.08
N ASN A 95 -1.95 22.60 7.84
CA ASN A 95 -1.72 23.65 8.85
C ASN A 95 -3.02 24.28 9.32
N ARG A 96 -3.92 24.62 8.38
CA ARG A 96 -5.23 25.18 8.68
C ARG A 96 -6.07 24.24 9.55
N PHE A 97 -6.19 22.98 9.14
CA PHE A 97 -7.03 22.00 9.84
C PHE A 97 -6.48 21.63 11.22
N GLN A 98 -5.16 21.51 11.35
CA GLN A 98 -4.54 21.31 12.66
C GLN A 98 -4.80 22.49 13.62
N SER A 99 -4.75 23.73 13.12
CA SER A 99 -4.94 24.93 13.95
C SER A 99 -6.35 25.10 14.52
N ILE A 100 -7.37 24.54 13.85
CA ILE A 100 -8.79 24.62 14.28
C ILE A 100 -9.26 23.40 15.05
N SER A 101 -8.45 22.36 15.12
CA SER A 101 -8.82 21.09 15.75
C SER A 101 -8.56 21.14 17.25
N LYS A 102 -9.56 20.76 18.08
CA LYS A 102 -9.42 20.67 19.53
C LYS A 102 -8.39 19.61 19.96
N VAL A 103 -8.41 18.46 19.30
CA VAL A 103 -7.42 17.39 19.43
C VAL A 103 -6.72 17.28 18.08
N PRO A 104 -5.38 17.32 18.01
CA PRO A 104 -4.66 17.26 16.73
C PRO A 104 -5.11 16.09 15.87
N LEU A 105 -5.24 16.32 14.57
CA LEU A 105 -5.71 15.34 13.60
C LEU A 105 -4.62 14.34 13.25
N LEU A 106 -4.96 13.06 13.22
CA LEU A 106 -4.10 12.02 12.66
C LEU A 106 -4.23 12.08 11.13
N ILE A 107 -3.19 12.59 10.45
CA ILE A 107 -3.19 12.70 8.98
C ILE A 107 -2.68 11.41 8.38
N GLY A 108 -3.52 10.79 7.55
CA GLY A 108 -3.21 9.59 6.78
C GLY A 108 -3.10 9.86 5.28
N MET A 109 -2.44 8.96 4.58
CA MET A 109 -2.35 8.95 3.12
C MET A 109 -2.13 7.53 2.60
N ASP A 110 -2.70 7.22 1.43
CA ASP A 110 -2.24 6.08 0.63
C ASP A 110 -1.04 6.53 -0.21
N ALA A 111 0.14 6.17 0.21
CA ALA A 111 1.39 6.46 -0.48
C ALA A 111 2.19 5.16 -0.67
N GLU A 112 1.56 4.18 -1.37
CA GLU A 112 2.10 2.82 -1.54
C GLU A 112 3.45 2.82 -2.27
N TRP A 113 3.60 3.72 -3.25
CA TRP A 113 4.85 3.97 -4.00
C TRP A 113 5.33 5.42 -3.88
N GLY A 114 4.96 6.08 -2.79
CA GLY A 114 5.32 7.47 -2.51
C GLY A 114 4.14 8.42 -2.59
N ILE A 115 4.37 9.65 -2.11
CA ILE A 115 3.32 10.68 -2.03
C ILE A 115 2.84 11.13 -3.42
N GLY A 116 3.64 10.94 -4.48
CA GLY A 116 3.24 11.15 -5.87
C GLY A 116 2.13 10.21 -6.35
N MET A 117 1.78 9.15 -5.61
CA MET A 117 0.55 8.40 -5.82
C MET A 117 -0.70 9.28 -5.70
N ARG A 118 -0.62 10.38 -4.95
CA ARG A 118 -1.76 11.25 -4.61
C ARG A 118 -1.57 12.71 -5.02
N LEU A 119 -0.34 13.16 -5.19
CA LEU A 119 -0.01 14.56 -5.43
C LEU A 119 0.76 14.69 -6.74
N ASP A 120 0.21 15.48 -7.66
CA ASP A 120 0.67 15.58 -9.05
C ASP A 120 2.10 16.11 -9.21
N ASP A 121 2.61 16.88 -8.23
CA ASP A 121 3.93 17.52 -8.26
C ASP A 121 4.94 16.90 -7.28
N ALA A 122 4.68 15.67 -6.81
CA ALA A 122 5.52 14.95 -5.87
C ALA A 122 6.14 13.69 -6.48
N PHE A 123 7.24 13.23 -5.90
CA PHE A 123 8.01 12.09 -6.36
C PHE A 123 7.29 10.75 -6.15
N SER A 124 7.38 9.88 -7.14
CA SER A 124 6.92 8.48 -7.10
C SER A 124 8.06 7.51 -7.30
N PHE A 125 8.06 6.42 -6.53
CA PHE A 125 8.87 5.23 -6.78
C PHE A 125 8.12 4.23 -7.67
N PRO A 126 8.78 3.17 -8.18
CA PRO A 126 8.10 2.13 -8.93
C PRO A 126 7.02 1.41 -8.13
N PHE A 127 6.05 0.82 -8.81
CA PHE A 127 5.04 -0.03 -8.19
C PHE A 127 5.66 -1.20 -7.43
N ASN A 128 4.94 -1.69 -6.42
CA ASN A 128 5.45 -2.77 -5.58
C ASN A 128 5.82 -4.04 -6.35
N MET A 129 5.18 -4.34 -7.48
CA MET A 129 5.54 -5.49 -8.30
C MET A 129 6.94 -5.34 -8.90
N THR A 130 7.30 -4.15 -9.37
CA THR A 130 8.65 -3.82 -9.83
C THR A 130 9.66 -3.94 -8.68
N LEU A 131 9.33 -3.37 -7.52
CA LEU A 131 10.16 -3.49 -6.31
C LEU A 131 10.28 -4.95 -5.83
N GLY A 132 9.26 -5.78 -6.09
CA GLY A 132 9.24 -7.20 -5.78
C GLY A 132 10.29 -8.02 -6.54
N ALA A 133 10.72 -7.56 -7.72
CA ALA A 133 11.75 -8.21 -8.53
C ALA A 133 13.17 -7.98 -8.01
N ILE A 134 13.39 -6.93 -7.23
CA ILE A 134 14.71 -6.57 -6.70
C ILE A 134 15.14 -7.55 -5.60
N GLU A 135 16.30 -8.17 -5.72
CA GLU A 135 16.78 -9.12 -4.69
C GLU A 135 17.21 -8.42 -3.40
N ASN A 136 17.85 -7.26 -3.52
CA ASN A 136 18.42 -6.51 -2.41
C ASN A 136 17.36 -5.77 -1.58
N ASN A 137 16.94 -6.36 -0.47
CA ASN A 137 15.95 -5.76 0.43
C ASN A 137 16.41 -4.45 1.12
N LYS A 138 17.71 -4.11 1.07
CA LYS A 138 18.19 -2.82 1.57
C LYS A 138 17.63 -1.66 0.73
N LEU A 139 17.51 -1.85 -0.59
CA LEU A 139 16.90 -0.85 -1.46
C LEU A 139 15.41 -0.64 -1.14
N ILE A 140 14.71 -1.70 -0.77
CA ILE A 140 13.30 -1.59 -0.36
C ILE A 140 13.16 -0.86 1.00
N TYR A 141 14.13 -1.07 1.90
CA TYR A 141 14.21 -0.27 3.13
C TYR A 141 14.43 1.21 2.80
N GLU A 142 15.34 1.54 1.87
CA GLU A 142 15.62 2.91 1.45
C GLU A 142 14.39 3.57 0.79
N VAL A 143 13.62 2.83 -0.03
CA VAL A 143 12.30 3.30 -0.54
C VAL A 143 11.38 3.66 0.62
N GLY A 144 11.19 2.76 1.58
CA GLY A 144 10.37 3.02 2.76
C GLY A 144 10.86 4.23 3.56
N GLU A 145 12.19 4.36 3.74
CA GLU A 145 12.81 5.51 4.42
C GLU A 145 12.49 6.82 3.69
N ARG A 146 12.67 6.87 2.35
CA ARG A 146 12.38 8.08 1.56
C ARG A 146 10.90 8.46 1.61
N ILE A 147 10.01 7.49 1.47
CA ILE A 147 8.56 7.71 1.64
C ILE A 147 8.25 8.23 3.05
N GLY A 148 8.93 7.71 4.07
CA GLY A 148 8.82 8.21 5.44
C GLY A 148 9.29 9.66 5.59
N VAL A 149 10.42 10.03 4.97
CA VAL A 149 10.93 11.42 4.93
C VAL A 149 9.92 12.34 4.27
N HIS A 150 9.40 11.98 3.10
CA HIS A 150 8.41 12.78 2.37
C HIS A 150 7.11 12.92 3.18
N SER A 151 6.60 11.83 3.74
CA SER A 151 5.40 11.84 4.58
C SER A 151 5.55 12.78 5.77
N LYS A 152 6.67 12.67 6.48
CA LYS A 152 6.98 13.54 7.63
C LYS A 152 7.08 15.00 7.22
N ARG A 153 7.75 15.29 6.10
CA ARG A 153 7.93 16.65 5.57
C ARG A 153 6.60 17.32 5.23
N LEU A 154 5.61 16.51 4.80
CA LEU A 154 4.27 16.98 4.43
C LEU A 154 3.25 16.93 5.58
N GLY A 155 3.67 16.52 6.79
CA GLY A 155 2.79 16.42 7.95
C GLY A 155 1.86 15.21 7.93
N VAL A 156 2.20 14.16 7.18
CA VAL A 156 1.52 12.86 7.21
C VAL A 156 2.09 12.01 8.34
N HIS A 157 1.23 11.36 9.12
CA HIS A 157 1.57 10.63 10.33
C HIS A 157 1.46 9.12 10.18
N ILE A 158 0.55 8.67 9.31
CA ILE A 158 0.32 7.26 9.00
C ILE A 158 0.20 7.08 7.48
N ASN A 159 0.98 6.14 6.94
CA ASN A 159 0.83 5.71 5.56
C ASN A 159 0.06 4.38 5.53
N PHE A 160 -1.02 4.32 4.75
CA PHE A 160 -1.78 3.09 4.51
C PHE A 160 -1.03 2.17 3.55
N ALA A 161 0.15 1.76 3.98
CA ALA A 161 1.11 0.86 3.33
C ALA A 161 1.96 0.16 4.42
N PRO A 162 2.59 -1.00 4.11
CA PRO A 162 2.65 -1.68 2.82
C PRO A 162 1.41 -2.49 2.47
N VAL A 163 1.18 -2.71 1.16
CA VAL A 163 0.29 -3.76 0.67
C VAL A 163 1.00 -5.08 0.85
N VAL A 164 0.39 -5.97 1.65
CA VAL A 164 0.96 -7.30 1.97
C VAL A 164 0.18 -8.45 1.33
N ASP A 165 -0.76 -8.11 0.47
CA ASP A 165 -1.54 -9.07 -0.30
C ASP A 165 -0.63 -9.85 -1.24
N ILE A 166 -0.77 -11.18 -1.25
CA ILE A 166 -0.01 -12.08 -2.09
C ILE A 166 -0.80 -12.31 -3.38
N ASN A 167 -0.34 -11.75 -4.51
CA ASN A 167 -1.11 -11.72 -5.75
C ASN A 167 -1.08 -13.06 -6.48
N THR A 168 -1.74 -14.08 -5.94
CA THR A 168 -1.81 -15.43 -6.54
C THR A 168 -2.77 -15.51 -7.73
N ASN A 169 -3.62 -14.52 -7.91
CA ASN A 169 -4.51 -14.41 -9.08
C ASN A 169 -4.02 -13.32 -10.04
N PRO A 170 -3.46 -13.67 -11.21
CA PRO A 170 -2.99 -12.70 -12.19
C PRO A 170 -4.09 -11.79 -12.74
N ASN A 171 -5.37 -12.22 -12.67
CA ASN A 171 -6.53 -11.44 -13.08
C ASN A 171 -7.15 -10.61 -11.93
N ASN A 172 -6.47 -10.50 -10.79
CA ASN A 172 -6.96 -9.66 -9.69
C ASN A 172 -7.08 -8.19 -10.14
N PRO A 173 -8.29 -7.60 -10.13
CA PRO A 173 -8.50 -6.25 -10.67
C PRO A 173 -8.08 -5.13 -9.71
N VAL A 174 -7.77 -5.44 -8.45
CA VAL A 174 -7.51 -4.45 -7.39
C VAL A 174 -6.07 -4.46 -6.93
N ILE A 175 -5.46 -5.62 -6.77
CA ILE A 175 -4.12 -5.76 -6.21
C ILE A 175 -3.05 -5.67 -7.31
N GLY A 176 -2.92 -6.66 -8.16
CA GLY A 176 -2.02 -6.60 -9.32
C GLY A 176 -0.64 -6.02 -9.00
N SER A 177 -0.28 -4.92 -9.67
CA SER A 177 1.00 -4.21 -9.50
C SER A 177 1.22 -3.60 -8.11
N ARG A 178 0.18 -3.51 -7.27
CA ARG A 178 0.27 -3.03 -5.88
C ARG A 178 0.91 -4.06 -4.94
N SER A 179 0.95 -5.35 -5.32
CA SER A 179 1.62 -6.41 -4.56
C SER A 179 3.09 -6.52 -4.94
N PHE A 180 3.94 -6.94 -3.97
CA PHE A 180 5.32 -7.34 -4.22
C PHE A 180 5.46 -8.70 -4.94
N GLY A 181 4.35 -9.32 -5.38
CA GLY A 181 4.31 -10.53 -6.19
C GLY A 181 3.52 -11.69 -5.59
N GLU A 182 3.83 -12.91 -6.03
CA GLU A 182 3.08 -14.13 -5.73
C GLU A 182 3.69 -14.98 -4.59
N ASN A 183 4.98 -14.79 -4.32
CA ASN A 183 5.68 -15.56 -3.31
C ASN A 183 5.52 -14.92 -1.92
N LYS A 184 4.83 -15.61 -1.00
CA LYS A 184 4.55 -15.10 0.34
C LYS A 184 5.80 -14.68 1.11
N PHE A 185 6.93 -15.35 0.92
CA PHE A 185 8.18 -15.02 1.62
C PHE A 185 8.78 -13.73 1.05
N ASN A 186 8.78 -13.58 -0.28
CA ASN A 186 9.23 -12.36 -0.94
C ASN A 186 8.36 -11.16 -0.54
N VAL A 187 7.03 -11.28 -0.67
CA VAL A 187 6.08 -10.24 -0.25
C VAL A 187 6.33 -9.84 1.20
N THR A 188 6.49 -10.81 2.10
CA THR A 188 6.73 -10.55 3.52
C THR A 188 8.05 -9.82 3.77
N ASN A 189 9.15 -10.28 3.16
CA ASN A 189 10.49 -9.70 3.36
C ASN A 189 10.55 -8.26 2.82
N LYS A 190 9.97 -8.02 1.64
CA LYS A 190 9.83 -6.66 1.06
C LYS A 190 9.01 -5.75 1.96
N SER A 191 7.84 -6.23 2.40
CA SER A 191 6.95 -5.47 3.28
C SER A 191 7.60 -5.13 4.63
N ILE A 192 8.39 -6.04 5.21
CA ILE A 192 9.14 -5.78 6.45
C ILE A 192 10.23 -4.71 6.21
N ALA A 193 10.98 -4.81 5.12
CA ALA A 193 12.01 -3.83 4.78
C ALA A 193 11.39 -2.43 4.57
N TYR A 194 10.35 -2.34 3.77
CA TYR A 194 9.58 -1.13 3.52
C TYR A 194 9.03 -0.52 4.84
N LEU A 195 8.35 -1.33 5.66
CA LEU A 195 7.80 -0.90 6.94
C LEU A 195 8.88 -0.33 7.86
N LYS A 196 10.02 -1.03 7.98
CA LYS A 196 11.13 -0.59 8.83
C LYS A 196 11.73 0.72 8.35
N GLY A 197 11.92 0.89 7.05
CA GLY A 197 12.39 2.14 6.46
C GLY A 197 11.46 3.31 6.80
N MET A 198 10.18 3.15 6.57
CA MET A 198 9.16 4.17 6.86
C MET A 198 9.07 4.49 8.37
N GLN A 199 9.02 3.47 9.21
CA GLN A 199 8.94 3.65 10.68
C GLN A 199 10.23 4.24 11.27
N SER A 200 11.40 4.11 10.62
CA SER A 200 12.65 4.77 11.05
C SER A 200 12.53 6.29 11.04
N GLN A 201 11.65 6.84 10.21
CA GLN A 201 11.35 8.27 10.11
C GLN A 201 10.20 8.72 11.05
N GLY A 202 9.64 7.80 11.84
CA GLY A 202 8.53 8.06 12.76
C GLY A 202 7.14 7.96 12.14
N ILE A 203 7.03 7.55 10.87
CA ILE A 203 5.74 7.36 10.18
C ILE A 203 5.19 5.97 10.51
N MET A 204 3.95 5.91 10.94
CA MET A 204 3.27 4.64 11.20
C MET A 204 2.89 3.96 9.88
N GLY A 205 3.14 2.65 9.78
CA GLY A 205 2.69 1.84 8.65
C GLY A 205 1.41 1.07 8.97
N SER A 206 0.57 0.88 7.96
CA SER A 206 -0.65 0.09 8.04
C SER A 206 -0.62 -1.03 7.01
N ALA A 207 -0.44 -2.27 7.46
CA ALA A 207 -0.48 -3.43 6.57
C ALA A 207 -1.91 -3.67 6.06
N LYS A 208 -2.07 -3.89 4.75
CA LYS A 208 -3.36 -4.05 4.10
C LYS A 208 -3.32 -5.10 2.99
N HIS A 209 -4.44 -5.77 2.73
CA HIS A 209 -5.79 -5.63 3.27
C HIS A 209 -6.16 -6.89 4.04
N PHE A 210 -6.26 -6.81 5.36
CA PHE A 210 -6.52 -8.00 6.20
C PHE A 210 -7.92 -8.56 5.94
N PRO A 211 -8.10 -9.90 5.80
CA PRO A 211 -7.14 -10.98 6.03
C PRO A 211 -6.33 -11.44 4.79
N GLY A 212 -6.32 -10.69 3.69
CA GLY A 212 -5.58 -10.94 2.45
C GLY A 212 -6.48 -10.85 1.22
N HIS A 213 -6.18 -9.92 0.31
CA HIS A 213 -6.99 -9.60 -0.89
C HIS A 213 -6.36 -10.09 -2.21
N GLY A 214 -5.23 -10.80 -2.14
CA GLY A 214 -4.40 -11.09 -3.31
C GLY A 214 -4.97 -12.09 -4.32
N ASP A 215 -6.01 -12.87 -3.95
CA ASP A 215 -6.62 -13.88 -4.83
C ASP A 215 -8.04 -13.53 -5.28
N THR A 216 -8.53 -12.35 -4.99
CA THR A 216 -9.90 -11.98 -5.40
C THR A 216 -10.00 -11.76 -6.91
N SER A 217 -11.16 -12.10 -7.48
CA SER A 217 -11.49 -11.88 -8.90
C SER A 217 -12.49 -10.74 -9.11
N LYS A 218 -12.92 -10.08 -8.03
CA LYS A 218 -13.90 -8.98 -8.04
C LYS A 218 -13.34 -7.76 -7.32
N ASP A 219 -13.75 -6.60 -7.79
CA ASP A 219 -13.39 -5.32 -7.22
C ASP A 219 -14.22 -5.04 -5.96
N SER A 220 -13.55 -4.86 -4.82
CA SER A 220 -14.18 -4.57 -3.52
C SER A 220 -14.86 -3.20 -3.46
N HIS A 221 -14.49 -2.25 -4.32
CA HIS A 221 -15.19 -0.98 -4.45
C HIS A 221 -16.60 -1.13 -5.08
N LYS A 222 -16.81 -2.19 -5.85
CA LYS A 222 -18.06 -2.41 -6.63
C LYS A 222 -18.93 -3.53 -6.06
N THR A 223 -18.35 -4.47 -5.34
CA THR A 223 -19.05 -5.66 -4.83
C THR A 223 -18.37 -6.13 -3.53
N LEU A 224 -18.96 -7.14 -2.87
CA LEU A 224 -18.30 -7.87 -1.79
C LEU A 224 -17.54 -9.07 -2.39
N PRO A 225 -16.19 -9.02 -2.50
CA PRO A 225 -15.42 -10.15 -3.00
C PRO A 225 -15.44 -11.31 -2.01
N THR A 226 -15.36 -12.54 -2.50
CA THR A 226 -15.33 -13.74 -1.68
C THR A 226 -14.00 -14.47 -1.85
N ILE A 227 -13.37 -14.87 -0.74
CA ILE A 227 -12.19 -15.75 -0.70
C ILE A 227 -12.64 -17.15 -0.35
N ASN A 228 -12.59 -18.07 -1.32
CA ASN A 228 -13.11 -19.43 -1.18
C ASN A 228 -12.06 -20.49 -0.74
N PHE A 229 -10.95 -20.07 -0.17
CA PHE A 229 -9.96 -21.00 0.35
C PHE A 229 -10.35 -21.56 1.72
N ASP A 230 -9.83 -22.74 2.04
CA ASP A 230 -9.96 -23.29 3.36
C ASP A 230 -9.15 -22.49 4.41
N SER A 231 -9.48 -22.71 5.67
CA SER A 231 -8.84 -21.99 6.78
C SER A 231 -7.34 -22.28 6.92
N LYS A 232 -6.88 -23.47 6.46
CA LYS A 232 -5.47 -23.84 6.47
C LYS A 232 -4.70 -23.00 5.45
N ARG A 233 -5.19 -22.91 4.22
CA ARG A 233 -4.60 -22.09 3.16
C ARG A 233 -4.52 -20.63 3.59
N ILE A 234 -5.63 -20.05 4.09
CA ILE A 234 -5.64 -18.66 4.55
C ILE A 234 -4.64 -18.44 5.68
N ASN A 235 -4.55 -19.37 6.64
CA ASN A 235 -3.58 -19.27 7.73
C ASN A 235 -2.12 -19.35 7.26
N ASP A 236 -1.83 -20.18 6.26
CA ASP A 236 -0.47 -20.50 5.82
C ASP A 236 0.05 -19.57 4.71
N VAL A 237 -0.84 -18.88 4.01
CA VAL A 237 -0.50 -17.98 2.91
C VAL A 237 -0.96 -16.55 3.23
N GLU A 238 -2.25 -16.27 3.18
CA GLU A 238 -2.80 -14.92 3.25
C GLU A 238 -2.46 -14.22 4.58
N LEU A 239 -2.54 -14.92 5.71
CA LEU A 239 -2.20 -14.38 7.03
C LEU A 239 -0.69 -14.38 7.33
N TYR A 240 0.14 -15.01 6.51
CA TYR A 240 1.57 -15.15 6.78
C TYR A 240 2.28 -13.79 6.86
N PRO A 241 2.12 -12.87 5.91
CA PRO A 241 2.75 -11.54 5.99
C PRO A 241 2.32 -10.77 7.24
N PHE A 242 1.05 -10.78 7.59
CA PHE A 242 0.54 -10.10 8.78
C PHE A 242 1.19 -10.61 10.06
N LYS A 243 1.32 -11.94 10.21
CA LYS A 243 2.00 -12.56 11.36
C LYS A 243 3.44 -12.07 11.51
N GLU A 244 4.17 -11.99 10.40
CA GLU A 244 5.56 -11.59 10.43
C GLU A 244 5.72 -10.08 10.64
N LEU A 245 4.87 -9.23 10.04
CA LEU A 245 4.90 -7.80 10.26
C LEU A 245 4.53 -7.43 11.71
N ILE A 246 3.58 -8.14 12.33
CA ILE A 246 3.23 -7.96 13.75
C ILE A 246 4.47 -8.20 14.64
N LYS A 247 5.25 -9.25 14.38
CA LYS A 247 6.53 -9.50 15.07
C LYS A 247 7.57 -8.40 14.83
N ASN A 248 7.44 -7.65 13.73
CA ASN A 248 8.31 -6.54 13.35
C ASN A 248 7.72 -5.16 13.72
N ASN A 249 6.93 -5.08 14.80
CA ASN A 249 6.41 -3.84 15.37
C ASN A 249 5.49 -3.04 14.43
N LEU A 250 4.61 -3.73 13.71
CA LEU A 250 3.59 -3.13 12.86
C LEU A 250 2.67 -2.22 13.66
N SER A 251 2.52 -0.95 13.26
CA SER A 251 1.73 0.05 14.00
C SER A 251 0.23 -0.07 13.76
N SER A 252 -0.19 -0.47 12.56
CA SER A 252 -1.60 -0.50 12.17
C SER A 252 -1.89 -1.64 11.18
N VAL A 253 -3.15 -2.10 11.19
CA VAL A 253 -3.71 -3.03 10.20
C VAL A 253 -5.00 -2.45 9.64
N MET A 254 -5.13 -2.42 8.33
CA MET A 254 -6.38 -2.09 7.64
C MET A 254 -7.13 -3.37 7.29
N VAL A 255 -8.40 -3.43 7.73
CA VAL A 255 -9.27 -4.60 7.51
C VAL A 255 -10.15 -4.34 6.30
N ALA A 256 -10.07 -5.20 5.31
CA ALA A 256 -10.82 -5.11 4.06
C ALA A 256 -12.29 -5.53 4.19
N HIS A 257 -13.06 -5.19 3.16
CA HIS A 257 -14.45 -5.61 3.01
C HIS A 257 -14.52 -6.85 2.10
N MET A 258 -14.36 -8.04 2.70
CA MET A 258 -14.38 -9.32 1.99
C MET A 258 -15.19 -10.36 2.75
N GLU A 259 -15.85 -11.22 2.01
CA GLU A 259 -16.45 -12.44 2.56
C GLU A 259 -15.41 -13.55 2.58
N VAL A 260 -15.21 -14.19 3.75
CA VAL A 260 -14.28 -15.31 3.93
C VAL A 260 -14.98 -16.45 4.65
N PRO A 261 -15.74 -17.31 3.93
CA PRO A 261 -16.62 -18.32 4.53
C PRO A 261 -15.90 -19.32 5.44
N SER A 262 -14.63 -19.62 5.17
CA SER A 262 -13.83 -20.53 6.00
C SER A 262 -13.39 -19.94 7.35
N LEU A 263 -13.50 -18.62 7.53
CA LEU A 263 -13.19 -17.91 8.79
C LEU A 263 -14.43 -17.40 9.49
N GLU A 264 -15.49 -17.06 8.75
CA GLU A 264 -16.75 -16.50 9.25
C GLU A 264 -17.94 -17.22 8.62
N ASN A 265 -18.73 -17.87 9.46
CA ASN A 265 -19.85 -18.69 8.98
C ASN A 265 -21.09 -17.89 8.57
N LYS A 266 -21.22 -16.62 8.98
CA LYS A 266 -22.33 -15.76 8.59
C LYS A 266 -22.16 -15.35 7.11
N PRO A 267 -23.06 -15.80 6.20
CA PRO A 267 -22.94 -15.48 4.79
C PRO A 267 -22.98 -13.98 4.54
N LYS A 268 -22.22 -13.51 3.56
CA LYS A 268 -22.16 -12.10 3.11
C LYS A 268 -21.76 -11.11 4.22
N LEU A 269 -21.19 -11.56 5.33
CA LEU A 269 -20.67 -10.68 6.35
C LEU A 269 -19.26 -10.21 5.95
N PRO A 270 -19.06 -8.89 5.72
CA PRO A 270 -17.72 -8.37 5.44
C PRO A 270 -16.77 -8.62 6.60
N SER A 271 -15.51 -8.94 6.29
CA SER A 271 -14.48 -9.21 7.32
C SER A 271 -14.31 -8.05 8.31
N THR A 272 -14.48 -6.82 7.87
CA THR A 272 -14.48 -5.62 8.73
C THR A 272 -15.56 -5.66 9.82
N LEU A 273 -16.71 -6.28 9.54
CA LEU A 273 -17.85 -6.37 10.48
C LEU A 273 -17.83 -7.68 11.27
N SER A 274 -16.87 -8.58 11.00
CA SER A 274 -16.77 -9.90 11.64
C SER A 274 -15.97 -9.85 12.94
N LYS A 275 -16.63 -10.07 14.08
CA LYS A 275 -15.96 -10.25 15.38
C LYS A 275 -15.02 -11.47 15.38
N THR A 276 -15.30 -12.47 14.58
CA THR A 276 -14.42 -13.64 14.43
C THR A 276 -13.11 -13.22 13.78
N ILE A 277 -13.16 -12.47 12.67
CA ILE A 277 -11.97 -12.08 11.91
C ILE A 277 -11.18 -11.01 12.69
N VAL A 278 -11.84 -9.93 13.12
CA VAL A 278 -11.13 -8.81 13.77
C VAL A 278 -10.72 -9.16 15.20
N THR A 279 -11.66 -9.62 16.04
CA THR A 279 -11.34 -9.85 17.45
C THR A 279 -10.70 -11.22 17.70
N LYS A 280 -11.28 -12.34 17.19
CA LYS A 280 -10.77 -13.66 17.54
C LYS A 280 -9.47 -13.97 16.78
N ILE A 281 -9.38 -13.60 15.48
CA ILE A 281 -8.18 -13.90 14.68
C ILE A 281 -7.14 -12.79 14.86
N LEU A 282 -7.40 -11.55 14.44
CA LEU A 282 -6.37 -10.51 14.43
C LEU A 282 -5.91 -10.15 15.85
N LYS A 283 -6.84 -9.78 16.76
CA LYS A 283 -6.45 -9.36 18.12
C LYS A 283 -5.97 -10.52 18.99
N LYS A 284 -6.72 -11.64 19.04
CA LYS A 284 -6.43 -12.71 20.00
C LYS A 284 -5.45 -13.74 19.48
N LYS A 285 -5.68 -14.33 18.28
CA LYS A 285 -4.83 -15.39 17.73
C LYS A 285 -3.49 -14.84 17.24
N LEU A 286 -3.49 -13.72 16.48
CA LEU A 286 -2.28 -13.08 16.00
C LEU A 286 -1.66 -12.13 17.02
N LYS A 287 -2.34 -11.85 18.12
CA LYS A 287 -1.90 -10.97 19.22
C LYS A 287 -1.59 -9.54 18.77
N PHE A 288 -2.33 -9.04 17.77
CA PHE A 288 -2.17 -7.67 17.33
C PHE A 288 -2.86 -6.68 18.29
N ASP A 289 -2.13 -5.74 18.79
CA ASP A 289 -2.57 -4.73 19.75
C ASP A 289 -2.39 -3.28 19.27
N GLY A 290 -1.88 -3.10 18.03
CA GLY A 290 -1.81 -1.81 17.34
C GLY A 290 -3.17 -1.24 16.95
N LEU A 291 -3.17 -0.19 16.13
CA LEU A 291 -4.39 0.46 15.64
C LEU A 291 -5.04 -0.38 14.54
N ILE A 292 -6.31 -0.71 14.70
CA ILE A 292 -7.09 -1.43 13.68
C ILE A 292 -8.02 -0.43 13.00
N ILE A 293 -7.84 -0.30 11.69
CA ILE A 293 -8.55 0.67 10.84
C ILE A 293 -9.43 -0.11 9.86
N THR A 294 -10.64 0.36 9.60
CA THR A 294 -11.44 -0.19 8.50
C THR A 294 -10.86 0.24 7.16
N ASP A 295 -11.12 -0.51 6.10
CA ASP A 295 -11.14 0.06 4.75
C ASP A 295 -12.26 1.11 4.65
N ALA A 296 -12.37 1.82 3.54
CA ALA A 296 -13.33 2.90 3.37
C ALA A 296 -14.78 2.42 3.54
N MET A 297 -15.50 2.98 4.51
CA MET A 297 -16.84 2.52 4.91
C MET A 297 -17.94 2.95 3.92
N ASP A 298 -17.64 3.84 2.98
CA ASP A 298 -18.49 4.22 1.83
C ASP A 298 -18.43 3.21 0.66
N MET A 299 -17.56 2.19 0.77
CA MET A 299 -17.47 1.15 -0.26
C MET A 299 -18.72 0.27 -0.30
N LYS A 300 -19.15 -0.06 -1.53
CA LYS A 300 -20.41 -0.79 -1.78
C LYS A 300 -20.50 -2.13 -1.03
N GLY A 301 -19.40 -2.82 -0.82
CA GLY A 301 -19.37 -4.07 -0.06
C GLY A 301 -19.83 -3.96 1.40
N VAL A 302 -19.85 -2.75 1.97
CA VAL A 302 -20.32 -2.48 3.34
C VAL A 302 -21.62 -1.70 3.33
N VAL A 303 -21.79 -0.72 2.44
CA VAL A 303 -23.02 0.09 2.33
C VAL A 303 -24.24 -0.81 2.11
N ASP A 304 -24.12 -1.84 1.29
CA ASP A 304 -25.21 -2.83 1.07
C ASP A 304 -25.61 -3.61 2.34
N PHE A 305 -24.73 -3.71 3.34
CA PHE A 305 -25.01 -4.32 4.64
C PHE A 305 -25.83 -3.39 5.57
N ASN A 306 -25.72 -2.08 5.39
CA ASN A 306 -26.33 -1.04 6.24
C ASN A 306 -27.87 -1.01 6.24
N LYS A 307 -28.53 -1.81 5.44
CA LYS A 307 -30.01 -1.78 5.29
C LYS A 307 -30.77 -2.19 6.57
N SER A 308 -30.10 -2.83 7.54
CA SER A 308 -30.73 -3.33 8.77
C SER A 308 -30.03 -2.95 10.06
N GLU A 309 -28.73 -2.67 10.04
CA GLU A 309 -27.89 -2.33 11.21
C GLU A 309 -26.82 -1.35 10.77
N SER A 310 -26.41 -0.39 11.63
CA SER A 310 -25.32 0.53 11.31
C SER A 310 -24.00 -0.24 11.15
N ALA A 311 -23.39 -0.15 9.96
CA ALA A 311 -22.09 -0.78 9.69
C ALA A 311 -20.99 -0.24 10.60
N ASP A 312 -21.02 1.05 10.96
CA ASP A 312 -20.05 1.67 11.85
C ASP A 312 -20.12 1.06 13.27
N VAL A 313 -21.33 0.89 13.79
CA VAL A 313 -21.54 0.21 15.09
C VAL A 313 -21.07 -1.23 15.02
N ALA A 314 -21.40 -1.95 13.94
CA ALA A 314 -20.98 -3.33 13.74
C ALA A 314 -19.44 -3.43 13.63
N ALA A 315 -18.77 -2.51 12.91
CA ALA A 315 -17.31 -2.44 12.81
C ALA A 315 -16.65 -2.21 14.18
N LEU A 316 -17.19 -1.31 15.01
CA LEU A 316 -16.71 -1.09 16.38
C LEU A 316 -16.90 -2.33 17.25
N LEU A 317 -18.06 -2.99 17.17
CA LEU A 317 -18.35 -4.24 17.90
C LEU A 317 -17.48 -5.41 17.43
N ALA A 318 -17.12 -5.45 16.13
CA ALA A 318 -16.16 -6.41 15.60
C ALA A 318 -14.76 -6.20 16.19
N GLY A 319 -14.41 -4.96 16.53
CA GLY A 319 -13.15 -4.65 17.18
C GLY A 319 -12.28 -3.61 16.49
N ASN A 320 -12.72 -2.98 15.38
CA ASN A 320 -11.99 -1.90 14.75
C ASN A 320 -11.90 -0.68 15.66
N ASP A 321 -10.85 0.10 15.53
CA ASP A 321 -10.60 1.25 16.40
C ASP A 321 -10.86 2.58 15.68
N LEU A 322 -10.54 2.69 14.39
CA LEU A 322 -10.71 3.87 13.55
C LEU A 322 -11.54 3.52 12.32
N LEU A 323 -12.55 4.33 12.03
CA LEU A 323 -13.46 4.17 10.90
C LEU A 323 -13.07 5.15 9.80
N LEU A 324 -12.66 4.60 8.65
CA LEU A 324 -12.21 5.38 7.50
C LEU A 324 -13.39 5.68 6.58
N MET A 325 -13.59 6.96 6.23
CA MET A 325 -14.56 7.42 5.24
C MET A 325 -15.98 6.86 5.49
N PRO A 326 -16.66 7.27 6.59
CA PRO A 326 -18.05 6.86 6.79
C PRO A 326 -18.93 7.35 5.64
N ASP A 327 -19.92 6.54 5.24
CA ASP A 327 -20.86 6.87 4.15
C ASP A 327 -21.66 8.16 4.46
N ASP A 328 -22.13 8.28 5.72
CA ASP A 328 -22.77 9.47 6.26
C ASP A 328 -22.29 9.69 7.71
N LEU A 329 -21.46 10.72 7.91
CA LEU A 329 -20.81 11.01 9.19
C LEU A 329 -21.83 11.35 10.31
N ASP A 330 -22.87 12.11 9.98
CA ASP A 330 -23.88 12.54 10.97
C ASP A 330 -24.73 11.34 11.41
N GLN A 331 -25.17 10.53 10.44
CA GLN A 331 -25.93 9.31 10.73
C GLN A 331 -25.09 8.28 11.48
N SER A 332 -23.81 8.14 11.15
CA SER A 332 -22.85 7.28 11.85
C SER A 332 -22.68 7.72 13.31
N THR A 333 -22.54 9.01 13.55
CA THR A 333 -22.45 9.59 14.90
C THR A 333 -23.71 9.33 15.71
N LEU A 334 -24.89 9.57 15.13
CA LEU A 334 -26.19 9.30 15.77
C LEU A 334 -26.37 7.82 16.10
N SER A 335 -25.98 6.93 15.19
CA SER A 335 -26.06 5.47 15.37
C SER A 335 -25.18 4.98 16.52
N ILE A 336 -23.95 5.51 16.64
CA ILE A 336 -23.04 5.19 17.74
C ILE A 336 -23.58 5.72 19.08
N LYS A 337 -24.11 6.94 19.10
CA LYS A 337 -24.78 7.49 20.30
C LYS A 337 -25.95 6.62 20.76
N LYS A 338 -26.81 6.24 19.82
CA LYS A 338 -27.94 5.34 20.09
C LYS A 338 -27.45 4.02 20.68
N ALA A 339 -26.45 3.38 20.05
CA ALA A 339 -25.89 2.12 20.52
C ALA A 339 -25.27 2.21 21.91
N LEU A 340 -24.67 3.34 22.29
CA LEU A 340 -24.17 3.61 23.64
C LEU A 340 -25.31 3.74 24.66
N ASN A 341 -26.36 4.50 24.32
CA ASN A 341 -27.51 4.70 25.18
C ASN A 341 -28.30 3.40 25.44
N GLU A 342 -28.40 2.55 24.44
CA GLU A 342 -29.06 1.24 24.52
C GLU A 342 -28.17 0.15 25.15
N GLY A 343 -26.89 0.45 25.43
CA GLY A 343 -25.94 -0.51 26.01
C GLY A 343 -25.46 -1.57 25.02
N VAL A 344 -25.76 -1.44 23.72
CA VAL A 344 -25.27 -2.31 22.64
C VAL A 344 -23.76 -2.10 22.46
N LEU A 345 -23.31 -0.84 22.44
CA LEU A 345 -21.90 -0.47 22.50
C LEU A 345 -21.59 0.02 23.92
N THR A 346 -20.56 -0.53 24.56
CA THR A 346 -20.18 -0.11 25.91
C THR A 346 -19.27 1.10 25.90
N THR A 347 -19.37 1.95 26.94
CA THR A 347 -18.44 3.07 27.15
C THR A 347 -16.99 2.59 27.28
N GLN A 348 -16.78 1.38 27.81
CA GLN A 348 -15.45 0.75 27.86
C GLN A 348 -14.90 0.46 26.47
N ARG A 349 -15.73 -0.04 25.52
CA ARG A 349 -15.32 -0.30 24.15
C ARG A 349 -14.95 1.00 23.41
N LEU A 350 -15.76 2.06 23.57
CA LEU A 350 -15.46 3.40 23.08
C LEU A 350 -14.13 3.90 23.62
N SER A 351 -13.95 3.81 24.95
CA SER A 351 -12.70 4.24 25.62
C SER A 351 -11.47 3.53 25.07
N GLN A 352 -11.54 2.22 24.85
CA GLN A 352 -10.44 1.45 24.29
C GLN A 352 -10.00 1.98 22.92
N SER A 353 -10.93 2.26 22.01
CA SER A 353 -10.60 2.80 20.69
C SER A 353 -10.05 4.22 20.77
N VAL A 354 -10.73 5.12 21.49
CA VAL A 354 -10.30 6.52 21.60
C VAL A 354 -8.90 6.61 22.22
N LYS A 355 -8.62 5.85 23.28
CA LYS A 355 -7.28 5.84 23.89
C LYS A 355 -6.21 5.29 22.95
N LYS A 356 -6.50 4.28 22.15
CA LYS A 356 -5.56 3.80 21.11
C LYS A 356 -5.27 4.86 20.03
N ILE A 357 -6.30 5.56 19.57
CA ILE A 357 -6.15 6.67 18.62
C ILE A 357 -5.29 7.78 19.24
N LEU A 358 -5.51 8.13 20.50
CA LEU A 358 -4.69 9.12 21.21
C LEU A 358 -3.24 8.63 21.40
N MET A 359 -3.02 7.35 21.68
CA MET A 359 -1.68 6.76 21.73
C MET A 359 -0.98 6.86 20.37
N ALA A 360 -1.69 6.60 19.26
CA ALA A 360 -1.15 6.77 17.91
C ALA A 360 -0.80 8.25 17.63
N LYS A 361 -1.65 9.19 18.04
CA LYS A 361 -1.38 10.64 17.94
C LYS A 361 -0.14 11.04 18.74
N TYR A 362 0.03 10.56 19.96
CA TYR A 362 1.24 10.83 20.75
C TYR A 362 2.48 10.24 20.10
N LYS A 363 2.39 8.99 19.60
CA LYS A 363 3.49 8.35 18.87
C LYS A 363 3.90 9.13 17.62
N ALA A 364 2.95 9.80 16.97
CA ALA A 364 3.18 10.71 15.85
C ALA A 364 3.66 12.11 16.27
N CYS A 365 4.01 12.30 17.55
CA CYS A 365 4.44 13.59 18.13
C CYS A 365 3.38 14.72 18.05
N LEU A 366 2.10 14.37 17.92
CA LEU A 366 0.99 15.34 17.85
C LEU A 366 0.64 15.98 19.20
N ASN A 367 1.31 15.58 20.29
CA ASN A 367 1.31 16.31 21.55
C ASN A 367 2.10 17.63 21.50
N ASN A 368 2.89 17.84 20.44
CA ASN A 368 3.63 19.06 20.18
C ASN A 368 3.03 19.76 18.97
N ASN A 369 2.75 21.05 19.08
CA ASN A 369 2.25 21.84 17.95
C ASN A 369 3.39 22.04 16.94
N SER A 370 3.34 21.32 15.83
CA SER A 370 4.24 21.51 14.70
C SER A 370 3.45 21.87 13.45
N THR A 371 3.94 22.86 12.70
CA THR A 371 3.38 23.26 11.42
C THR A 371 4.27 22.77 10.28
N VAL A 372 3.67 22.48 9.13
CA VAL A 372 4.41 22.17 7.91
C VAL A 372 4.99 23.46 7.34
N THR A 373 6.31 23.51 7.21
CA THR A 373 7.01 24.66 6.60
C THR A 373 6.81 24.62 5.08
N LEU A 374 6.40 25.75 4.49
CA LEU A 374 6.10 25.84 3.05
C LEU A 374 7.35 26.10 2.20
N GLU A 375 8.43 26.63 2.80
CA GLU A 375 9.69 26.93 2.13
C GLU A 375 10.35 25.63 1.63
N ASN A 376 10.86 25.63 0.40
CA ASN A 376 11.53 24.50 -0.28
C ASN A 376 10.74 23.17 -0.28
N LEU A 377 9.43 23.24 -0.09
CA LEU A 377 8.61 22.04 0.10
C LEU A 377 8.67 21.11 -1.13
N ARG A 378 8.57 21.66 -2.34
CA ARG A 378 8.59 20.88 -3.58
C ARG A 378 9.97 20.28 -3.85
N GLU A 379 11.03 21.02 -3.60
CA GLU A 379 12.42 20.60 -3.77
C GLU A 379 12.77 19.46 -2.80
N ASP A 380 12.33 19.57 -1.53
CA ASP A 380 12.55 18.54 -0.52
C ASP A 380 11.86 17.22 -0.86
N LEU A 381 10.72 17.28 -1.57
CA LEU A 381 9.91 16.13 -1.97
C LEU A 381 10.27 15.58 -3.36
N ASN A 382 11.26 16.16 -4.04
CA ASN A 382 11.74 15.76 -5.37
C ASN A 382 13.28 15.82 -5.45
N SER A 383 13.96 15.28 -4.45
CA SER A 383 15.40 15.44 -4.29
C SER A 383 16.22 14.59 -5.26
N GLU A 384 17.48 15.00 -5.51
CA GLU A 384 18.42 14.19 -6.30
C GLU A 384 18.69 12.82 -5.67
N LYS A 385 18.55 12.68 -4.35
CA LYS A 385 18.66 11.38 -3.67
C LYS A 385 17.54 10.44 -4.10
N ASP A 386 16.33 10.95 -4.32
CA ASP A 386 15.18 10.15 -4.78
C ASP A 386 15.40 9.67 -6.21
N LYS A 387 15.89 10.55 -7.09
CA LYS A 387 16.22 10.21 -8.50
C LYS A 387 17.33 9.16 -8.58
N ALA A 388 18.40 9.32 -7.80
CA ALA A 388 19.49 8.35 -7.76
C ALA A 388 19.04 6.98 -7.27
N LEU A 389 18.12 6.95 -6.27
CA LEU A 389 17.52 5.71 -5.81
C LEU A 389 16.63 5.10 -6.89
N LEU A 390 15.80 5.90 -7.59
CA LEU A 390 14.96 5.43 -8.70
C LEU A 390 15.80 4.76 -9.79
N ASP A 391 16.91 5.40 -10.21
CA ASP A 391 17.84 4.84 -11.20
C ASP A 391 18.38 3.47 -10.78
N GLN A 392 18.72 3.33 -9.50
CA GLN A 392 19.21 2.07 -8.97
C GLN A 392 18.11 1.01 -8.92
N LEU A 393 16.91 1.38 -8.46
CA LEU A 393 15.76 0.48 -8.42
C LEU A 393 15.40 -0.04 -9.83
N THR A 394 15.39 0.85 -10.82
CA THR A 394 15.10 0.48 -12.20
C THR A 394 16.11 -0.53 -12.73
N LYS A 395 17.41 -0.30 -12.49
CA LYS A 395 18.48 -1.23 -12.92
C LYS A 395 18.36 -2.60 -12.25
N GLU A 396 18.13 -2.62 -10.95
CA GLU A 396 18.08 -3.85 -10.15
C GLU A 396 16.78 -4.65 -10.36
N SER A 397 15.72 -4.02 -10.88
CA SER A 397 14.44 -4.70 -11.15
C SER A 397 14.41 -5.45 -12.47
N ILE A 398 15.24 -5.07 -13.44
CA ILE A 398 15.23 -5.69 -14.79
C ILE A 398 15.51 -7.19 -14.68
N THR A 399 14.54 -7.99 -15.13
CA THR A 399 14.60 -9.44 -15.02
C THR A 399 14.73 -10.10 -16.40
N VAL A 400 15.79 -10.89 -16.60
CA VAL A 400 15.98 -11.71 -17.80
C VAL A 400 15.39 -13.10 -17.53
N ILE A 401 14.23 -13.40 -18.12
CA ILE A 401 13.52 -14.68 -17.92
C ILE A 401 14.08 -15.77 -18.82
N LYS A 402 14.44 -15.42 -20.05
CA LYS A 402 14.96 -16.33 -21.07
C LYS A 402 16.11 -15.67 -21.80
N ASN A 403 17.20 -16.41 -22.09
CA ASN A 403 18.35 -15.91 -22.85
C ASN A 403 19.08 -17.06 -23.56
N GLU A 404 18.49 -17.59 -24.63
CA GLU A 404 19.05 -18.67 -25.40
C GLU A 404 20.30 -18.21 -26.17
N SER A 405 21.29 -19.09 -26.24
CA SER A 405 22.57 -18.81 -26.90
C SER A 405 23.25 -17.51 -26.42
N GLN A 406 22.91 -17.01 -25.25
CA GLN A 406 23.45 -15.77 -24.67
C GLN A 406 23.36 -14.57 -25.61
N ILE A 407 22.18 -14.42 -26.27
CA ILE A 407 21.94 -13.34 -27.24
C ILE A 407 21.98 -11.95 -26.59
N VAL A 408 21.66 -11.88 -25.30
CA VAL A 408 21.74 -10.67 -24.47
C VAL A 408 22.88 -10.85 -23.44
N PRO A 409 23.79 -9.87 -23.29
CA PRO A 409 23.88 -8.60 -24.03
C PRO A 409 24.34 -8.83 -25.50
N ILE A 410 23.86 -7.97 -26.41
CA ILE A 410 24.30 -7.97 -27.81
C ILE A 410 25.75 -7.53 -27.84
N LYS A 411 26.69 -8.47 -28.07
CA LYS A 411 28.13 -8.19 -28.01
C LYS A 411 28.67 -7.57 -29.30
N ASN A 412 28.05 -7.86 -30.44
CA ASN A 412 28.50 -7.35 -31.75
C ASN A 412 27.52 -6.27 -32.24
N LEU A 413 27.88 -5.01 -32.03
CA LEU A 413 27.09 -3.85 -32.43
C LEU A 413 27.14 -3.52 -33.93
N SER A 414 27.95 -4.25 -34.76
CA SER A 414 27.91 -4.13 -36.21
C SER A 414 26.79 -4.95 -36.86
N LYS A 415 26.06 -5.74 -36.08
CA LYS A 415 24.88 -6.48 -36.51
C LYS A 415 23.74 -5.54 -36.90
N LYS A 416 22.93 -5.94 -37.88
CA LYS A 416 21.71 -5.23 -38.23
C LYS A 416 20.65 -5.52 -37.22
N ILE A 417 20.18 -4.48 -36.53
CA ILE A 417 19.18 -4.56 -35.46
C ILE A 417 17.96 -3.75 -35.86
N ALA A 418 16.78 -4.36 -35.75
CA ALA A 418 15.52 -3.67 -35.89
C ALA A 418 14.81 -3.56 -34.51
N TYR A 419 14.03 -2.51 -34.34
CA TYR A 419 13.12 -2.35 -33.25
C TYR A 419 11.69 -2.29 -33.74
N LEU A 420 10.79 -3.05 -33.12
CA LEU A 420 9.37 -3.07 -33.41
C LEU A 420 8.60 -2.82 -32.13
N LYS A 421 7.86 -1.72 -32.11
CA LYS A 421 6.98 -1.37 -30.98
C LYS A 421 5.65 -2.12 -31.06
N MET A 422 5.21 -2.65 -29.93
CA MET A 422 3.85 -3.13 -29.65
C MET A 422 3.32 -2.40 -28.41
N GLY A 423 2.01 -2.39 -28.23
CA GLY A 423 1.35 -1.73 -27.11
C GLY A 423 0.89 -0.31 -27.43
N ASP A 424 0.24 0.28 -26.44
CA ASP A 424 -0.51 1.53 -26.54
C ASP A 424 0.19 2.73 -25.87
N SER A 425 1.34 2.50 -25.23
CA SER A 425 2.13 3.56 -24.58
C SER A 425 3.34 3.98 -25.39
N ASP A 426 3.98 5.06 -24.97
CA ASP A 426 5.16 5.61 -25.64
C ASP A 426 6.40 4.70 -25.50
N SER A 427 7.28 4.78 -26.48
CA SER A 427 8.55 4.03 -26.52
C SER A 427 9.74 4.87 -26.99
N ASP A 428 9.57 6.17 -27.14
CA ASP A 428 10.55 7.04 -27.79
C ASP A 428 11.88 7.09 -27.02
N GLU A 429 11.83 7.16 -25.71
CA GLU A 429 13.06 7.17 -24.89
C GLU A 429 13.80 5.83 -24.96
N PHE A 430 13.08 4.71 -24.99
CA PHE A 430 13.69 3.39 -25.16
C PHE A 430 14.35 3.28 -26.54
N PHE A 431 13.66 3.69 -27.60
CA PHE A 431 14.21 3.67 -28.96
C PHE A 431 15.41 4.61 -29.10
N LYS A 432 15.35 5.80 -28.55
CA LYS A 432 16.45 6.77 -28.50
C LYS A 432 17.66 6.18 -27.75
N MET A 433 17.44 5.50 -26.64
CA MET A 433 18.51 4.87 -25.87
C MET A 433 19.15 3.72 -26.64
N LEU A 434 18.39 2.89 -27.36
CA LEU A 434 18.95 1.86 -28.25
C LEU A 434 19.88 2.48 -29.29
N ASN A 435 19.47 3.59 -29.92
CA ASN A 435 20.27 4.31 -30.91
C ASN A 435 21.50 5.04 -30.33
N HIS A 436 21.56 5.24 -29.02
CA HIS A 436 22.78 5.75 -28.38
C HIS A 436 23.93 4.74 -28.43
N TYR A 437 23.64 3.44 -28.43
CA TYR A 437 24.66 2.39 -28.46
C TYR A 437 25.02 1.95 -29.88
N THR A 438 24.04 1.86 -30.77
CA THR A 438 24.24 1.46 -32.17
C THR A 438 23.04 1.87 -33.02
N LYS A 439 23.21 1.92 -34.35
CA LYS A 439 22.09 2.17 -35.26
C LYS A 439 21.07 1.05 -35.16
N VAL A 440 19.82 1.41 -34.81
CA VAL A 440 18.66 0.52 -34.76
C VAL A 440 17.56 1.10 -35.66
N ASP A 441 17.07 0.30 -36.59
CA ASP A 441 16.03 0.74 -37.52
C ASP A 441 14.65 0.51 -36.91
N LEU A 442 13.80 1.54 -36.90
CA LEU A 442 12.41 1.42 -36.42
C LEU A 442 11.55 0.79 -37.54
N ILE A 443 10.80 -0.25 -37.17
CA ILE A 443 9.84 -0.91 -38.06
C ILE A 443 8.42 -0.62 -37.60
N ASP A 444 7.57 -0.16 -38.53
CA ASP A 444 6.16 0.05 -38.28
C ASP A 444 5.39 -1.28 -38.32
N SER A 445 4.72 -1.60 -37.24
CA SER A 445 3.88 -2.82 -37.11
C SER A 445 2.61 -2.80 -37.98
N ASN A 446 2.24 -1.65 -38.54
CA ASN A 446 1.07 -1.49 -39.44
C ASN A 446 1.39 -1.72 -40.90
N SER A 447 2.68 -1.85 -41.25
CA SER A 447 3.17 -2.12 -42.62
C SER A 447 3.30 -3.63 -42.90
N ASP A 448 3.70 -4.00 -44.11
CA ASP A 448 4.13 -5.38 -44.42
C ASP A 448 5.48 -5.67 -43.75
N PHE A 449 5.48 -5.60 -42.43
CA PHE A 449 6.70 -5.67 -41.59
C PHE A 449 7.44 -6.98 -41.75
N LEU A 450 6.78 -8.09 -42.13
CA LEU A 450 7.46 -9.37 -42.38
C LEU A 450 8.49 -9.29 -43.51
N ARG A 451 8.24 -8.47 -44.52
CA ARG A 451 9.23 -8.20 -45.58
C ARG A 451 10.33 -7.27 -45.09
N LEU A 452 9.98 -6.35 -44.19
CA LEU A 452 10.94 -5.36 -43.68
C LEU A 452 11.91 -5.97 -42.67
N ILE A 453 11.53 -7.03 -41.95
CA ILE A 453 12.42 -7.70 -40.99
C ILE A 453 13.42 -8.67 -41.64
N ASP A 454 13.24 -9.02 -42.91
CA ASP A 454 14.17 -9.89 -43.61
C ASP A 454 15.55 -9.23 -43.70
N GLY A 455 16.58 -10.00 -43.37
CA GLY A 455 17.97 -9.53 -43.37
C GLY A 455 18.45 -8.81 -42.09
N TYR A 456 17.63 -8.73 -41.02
CA TYR A 456 18.11 -8.32 -39.71
C TYR A 456 18.64 -9.51 -38.90
N ASP A 457 19.74 -9.28 -38.18
CA ASP A 457 20.36 -10.28 -37.31
C ASP A 457 19.55 -10.45 -36.00
N HIS A 458 19.00 -9.36 -35.51
CA HIS A 458 18.21 -9.31 -34.26
C HIS A 458 17.00 -8.38 -34.43
N ILE A 459 15.87 -8.79 -33.85
CA ILE A 459 14.69 -7.96 -33.76
C ILE A 459 14.36 -7.77 -32.29
N ILE A 460 14.41 -6.53 -31.81
CA ILE A 460 13.96 -6.15 -30.51
C ILE A 460 12.47 -5.81 -30.60
N VAL A 461 11.63 -6.56 -29.91
CA VAL A 461 10.20 -6.27 -29.82
C VAL A 461 9.92 -5.69 -28.43
N GLY A 462 9.44 -4.45 -28.35
CA GLY A 462 9.05 -3.81 -27.11
C GLY A 462 7.53 -3.80 -26.94
N LEU A 463 7.00 -4.47 -25.94
CA LEU A 463 5.61 -4.29 -25.51
C LEU A 463 5.54 -3.17 -24.49
N HIS A 464 5.01 -2.00 -24.91
CA HIS A 464 4.85 -0.82 -24.08
C HIS A 464 3.39 -0.63 -23.72
N LYS A 465 3.05 -0.85 -22.45
CA LYS A 465 1.71 -0.63 -21.92
C LYS A 465 1.71 0.53 -20.94
N SER A 466 0.60 1.28 -20.89
CA SER A 466 0.46 2.37 -19.91
C SER A 466 0.63 1.86 -18.48
N ASP A 467 1.33 2.61 -17.67
CA ASP A 467 1.52 2.43 -16.23
C ASP A 467 1.11 3.69 -15.43
N GLU A 468 0.26 4.54 -16.03
CA GLU A 468 -0.32 5.70 -15.34
C GLU A 468 -1.03 5.29 -14.05
N THR A 469 -1.70 4.13 -14.09
CA THR A 469 -2.31 3.52 -12.92
C THR A 469 -1.95 2.03 -12.81
N PRO A 470 -1.97 1.44 -11.60
CA PRO A 470 -1.73 -0.01 -11.43
C PRO A 470 -2.83 -0.88 -12.03
N PHE A 471 -3.93 -0.29 -12.52
CA PHE A 471 -5.11 -0.97 -13.04
C PHE A 471 -5.11 -1.10 -14.56
N GLU A 472 -4.14 -0.49 -15.25
CA GLU A 472 -4.04 -0.52 -16.71
C GLU A 472 -3.90 -1.93 -17.28
N SER A 473 -4.39 -2.10 -18.52
CA SER A 473 -4.32 -3.38 -19.22
C SER A 473 -2.87 -3.76 -19.53
N TYR A 474 -2.52 -4.99 -19.21
CA TYR A 474 -1.18 -5.54 -19.45
C TYR A 474 -1.13 -6.53 -20.63
N LYS A 475 -2.30 -6.88 -21.22
CA LYS A 475 -2.40 -7.98 -22.19
C LYS A 475 -2.00 -7.55 -23.60
N PHE A 476 -1.41 -8.47 -24.31
CA PHE A 476 -1.28 -8.37 -25.76
C PHE A 476 -2.66 -8.42 -26.43
N THR A 477 -2.88 -7.61 -27.43
CA THR A 477 -4.02 -7.74 -28.35
C THR A 477 -3.89 -9.00 -29.20
N SER A 478 -4.97 -9.45 -29.84
CA SER A 478 -4.94 -10.61 -30.75
C SER A 478 -3.99 -10.37 -31.94
N THR A 479 -3.94 -9.14 -32.47
CA THR A 479 -3.05 -8.74 -33.56
C THR A 479 -1.58 -8.79 -33.11
N GLU A 480 -1.27 -8.22 -31.95
CA GLU A 480 0.10 -8.24 -31.39
C GLU A 480 0.58 -9.67 -31.16
N LYS A 481 -0.27 -10.57 -30.64
CA LYS A 481 0.05 -11.99 -30.47
C LYS A 481 0.39 -12.67 -31.80
N SER A 482 -0.47 -12.46 -32.82
CA SER A 482 -0.25 -13.04 -34.16
C SER A 482 1.03 -12.51 -34.79
N ASN A 483 1.28 -11.22 -34.68
CA ASN A 483 2.49 -10.59 -35.20
C ASN A 483 3.74 -11.13 -34.50
N LEU A 484 3.73 -11.22 -33.16
CA LEU A 484 4.85 -11.77 -32.39
C LEU A 484 5.14 -13.22 -32.77
N GLU A 485 4.12 -14.04 -32.94
CA GLU A 485 4.27 -15.43 -33.38
C GLU A 485 4.91 -15.54 -34.77
N LEU A 486 4.47 -14.73 -35.72
CA LEU A 486 5.04 -14.70 -37.07
C LEU A 486 6.53 -14.28 -37.08
N ILE A 487 6.85 -13.20 -36.32
CA ILE A 487 8.24 -12.70 -36.22
C ILE A 487 9.15 -13.74 -35.59
N SER A 488 8.71 -14.38 -34.53
CA SER A 488 9.51 -15.34 -33.75
C SER A 488 9.87 -16.59 -34.56
N LYS A 489 9.08 -16.95 -35.58
CA LYS A 489 9.37 -18.06 -36.50
C LYS A 489 10.43 -17.71 -37.56
N SER A 490 10.59 -16.42 -37.87
CA SER A 490 11.41 -15.93 -38.97
C SER A 490 12.75 -15.36 -38.51
N SER A 491 12.89 -14.93 -37.26
CA SER A 491 14.01 -14.14 -36.80
C SER A 491 14.35 -14.37 -35.34
N LYS A 492 15.56 -13.99 -34.91
CA LYS A 492 15.97 -13.99 -33.51
C LYS A 492 15.33 -12.81 -32.78
N VAL A 493 14.34 -13.10 -31.98
CA VAL A 493 13.55 -12.11 -31.23
C VAL A 493 14.09 -11.93 -29.82
N ILE A 494 14.31 -10.67 -29.45
CA ILE A 494 14.51 -10.22 -28.07
C ILE A 494 13.23 -9.49 -27.67
N LEU A 495 12.38 -10.11 -26.85
CA LEU A 495 11.13 -9.53 -26.35
C LEU A 495 11.39 -8.77 -25.05
N THR A 496 11.08 -7.48 -25.02
CA THR A 496 11.12 -6.64 -23.81
C THR A 496 9.70 -6.24 -23.43
N VAL A 497 9.28 -6.59 -22.20
CA VAL A 497 7.91 -6.41 -21.74
C VAL A 497 7.85 -5.31 -20.68
N PHE A 498 7.54 -4.09 -21.10
CA PHE A 498 7.31 -2.92 -20.23
C PHE A 498 5.87 -2.97 -19.70
N SER A 499 5.58 -4.01 -18.93
CA SER A 499 4.27 -4.26 -18.34
C SER A 499 4.37 -5.35 -17.27
N LYS A 500 3.24 -5.66 -16.62
CA LYS A 500 3.12 -6.79 -15.68
C LYS A 500 3.59 -8.09 -16.36
N PRO A 501 4.39 -8.94 -15.71
CA PRO A 501 4.88 -10.21 -16.28
C PRO A 501 3.76 -11.17 -16.69
N TYR A 502 2.56 -10.98 -16.19
CA TYR A 502 1.35 -11.73 -16.57
C TYR A 502 0.99 -11.59 -18.05
N ALA A 503 1.50 -10.58 -18.76
CA ALA A 503 1.39 -10.47 -20.22
C ALA A 503 1.95 -11.69 -20.95
N LEU A 504 2.95 -12.36 -20.36
CA LEU A 504 3.60 -13.54 -20.95
C LEU A 504 2.79 -14.84 -20.85
N MET A 505 1.74 -14.88 -20.02
CA MET A 505 0.96 -16.10 -19.77
C MET A 505 0.13 -16.53 -20.99
N ASP A 506 -0.23 -15.59 -21.85
CA ASP A 506 -1.17 -15.79 -22.95
C ASP A 506 -0.47 -15.86 -24.32
N ILE A 507 0.86 -16.01 -24.36
CA ILE A 507 1.66 -16.06 -25.61
C ILE A 507 2.57 -17.28 -25.65
N ASP A 508 2.85 -17.76 -26.86
CA ASP A 508 3.85 -18.83 -27.07
C ASP A 508 5.27 -18.25 -27.03
N LEU A 509 6.04 -18.68 -26.04
CA LEU A 509 7.42 -18.24 -25.80
C LEU A 509 8.47 -19.14 -26.47
N THR A 510 8.06 -20.22 -27.16
CA THR A 510 8.96 -21.28 -27.65
C THR A 510 10.05 -20.74 -28.58
N ASN A 511 9.67 -19.91 -29.54
CA ASN A 511 10.60 -19.39 -30.56
C ASN A 511 11.21 -18.01 -30.21
N ILE A 512 10.92 -17.46 -29.02
CA ILE A 512 11.52 -16.20 -28.59
C ILE A 512 12.89 -16.49 -27.97
N SER A 513 13.94 -15.85 -28.52
CA SER A 513 15.32 -16.12 -28.11
C SER A 513 15.70 -15.52 -26.77
N SER A 514 15.16 -14.36 -26.44
CA SER A 514 15.37 -13.72 -25.11
C SER A 514 14.13 -12.97 -24.68
N ILE A 515 13.89 -12.97 -23.36
CA ILE A 515 12.76 -12.28 -22.74
C ILE A 515 13.27 -11.46 -21.56
N ILE A 516 13.02 -10.17 -21.60
CA ILE A 516 13.40 -9.19 -20.58
C ILE A 516 12.14 -8.52 -20.06
N VAL A 517 12.01 -8.37 -18.74
CA VAL A 517 10.86 -7.73 -18.10
C VAL A 517 11.34 -6.58 -17.23
N PRO A 518 11.12 -5.32 -17.64
CA PRO A 518 11.28 -4.12 -16.82
C PRO A 518 10.12 -3.82 -15.87
N TYR A 519 8.99 -4.50 -16.01
CA TYR A 519 7.75 -4.40 -15.23
C TYR A 519 6.91 -3.15 -15.47
N GLN A 520 7.51 -1.99 -15.71
CA GLN A 520 6.81 -0.72 -15.96
C GLN A 520 7.37 -0.03 -17.21
N ASN A 521 6.59 0.91 -17.75
CA ASN A 521 6.98 1.72 -18.93
C ASN A 521 7.52 3.11 -18.53
N ASN A 522 8.15 3.21 -17.40
CA ASN A 522 8.87 4.42 -17.01
C ASN A 522 10.30 4.34 -17.56
N ALA A 523 10.67 5.36 -18.33
CA ALA A 523 11.98 5.49 -18.95
C ALA A 523 13.11 5.66 -17.92
#